data_f2d299ab844de19693d142437ffed106
#
_entry.id   f2d299ab844de19693d142437ffed106
#
_cell.length_a   1.000
_cell.length_b   1.000
_cell.length_c   1.000
_cell.angle_alpha   90.00
_cell.angle_beta   90.00
_cell.angle_gamma   90.00
#
_symmetry.space_group_name_H-M   'P 1'
#
loop_
_entity.id
_entity.type
_entity.pdbx_description
1 polymer ?
#
loop_
_entity_poly.entity_id
_entity_poly.type
_entity_poly.pdbx_seq_one_letter_code
_entity_poly.pdbx_strand_id
1 'polypeptide(L)'
;MRLSVVLAALLLLTGCEPRLAIDADFDRYLSRIANVQQRDALSPPAMAAQSLPEKRELLIAIDPVTISLLDSYELRQCGLFELIAERNSILGKVQDEFREWDYQVALLNGIQGCLTSPQLSQSLKAQLLDIQNIKQQELASRWHNLLYASDTMRTQLSGSQWYDEQWSHSELLLALEQLNTIQHQLVSEQPIVSEPLASQQEVLEKERLLGHFKFSLDRASVWLKVVTQQLENHDDAIVCGPHRDNTKLNYLRNVFQSQYVEKIQPYLASLDRTYYQLSAQLGLFEQPHSPFPIQASHQTFRLATEQHAQY
;
A
#
# COMPACT_ATOMS: atom_id res chain seq x y z
N MET A 1 21.14 33.48 35.48
CA MET A 1 21.93 32.33 35.07
C MET A 1 21.33 30.95 35.42
N ARG A 2 20.59 30.76 36.51
CA ARG A 2 20.02 29.44 36.85
C ARG A 2 18.74 29.08 36.07
N LEU A 3 17.96 30.06 35.63
CA LEU A 3 16.73 29.80 34.86
C LEU A 3 17.00 29.38 33.40
N SER A 4 18.07 29.89 32.80
CA SER A 4 18.47 29.57 31.41
C SER A 4 19.00 28.13 31.25
N VAL A 5 19.58 27.55 32.30
CA VAL A 5 20.10 26.16 32.27
C VAL A 5 18.97 25.14 32.38
N VAL A 6 17.89 25.46 33.10
CA VAL A 6 16.70 24.59 33.21
C VAL A 6 15.92 24.56 31.90
N LEU A 7 15.84 25.67 31.18
CA LEU A 7 15.18 25.74 29.89
C LEU A 7 15.93 24.97 28.77
N ALA A 8 17.28 24.95 28.83
CA ALA A 8 18.10 24.19 27.90
C ALA A 8 18.06 22.66 28.14
N ALA A 9 17.83 22.23 29.39
CA ALA A 9 17.68 20.80 29.73
C ALA A 9 16.32 20.20 29.31
N LEU A 10 15.27 21.03 29.18
CA LEU A 10 13.95 20.58 28.70
C LEU A 10 13.89 20.36 27.19
N LEU A 11 14.79 20.95 26.41
CA LEU A 11 14.83 20.80 24.95
C LEU A 11 15.53 19.52 24.46
N LEU A 12 16.12 18.73 25.35
CA LEU A 12 16.79 17.47 25.01
C LEU A 12 15.87 16.22 25.19
N LEU A 13 14.61 16.42 25.55
CA LEU A 13 13.57 15.38 25.60
C LEU A 13 12.79 15.31 24.28
N THR A 14 13.45 15.49 23.14
CA THR A 14 12.85 15.03 21.86
C THR A 14 12.84 13.53 21.91
N GLY A 15 11.69 12.98 22.33
CA GLY A 15 11.46 11.55 22.41
C GLY A 15 11.77 10.92 21.07
N CYS A 16 12.73 9.99 21.06
CA CYS A 16 12.74 8.94 20.04
C CYS A 16 11.38 8.26 20.14
N GLU A 17 10.55 8.38 19.09
CA GLU A 17 9.42 7.48 18.94
C GLU A 17 9.97 6.06 19.12
N PRO A 18 9.35 5.20 19.96
CA PRO A 18 9.80 3.84 20.13
C PRO A 18 9.66 3.13 18.79
N ARG A 19 10.76 3.06 18.03
CA ARG A 19 10.83 2.21 16.84
C ARG A 19 10.65 0.78 17.34
N LEU A 20 9.76 0.04 16.70
CA LEU A 20 9.61 -1.38 16.96
C LEU A 20 11.00 -2.06 16.86
N ALA A 21 11.38 -2.74 17.90
CA ALA A 21 12.72 -3.36 18.04
C ALA A 21 12.84 -4.68 17.26
N ILE A 22 11.97 -4.95 16.30
CA ILE A 22 11.85 -6.25 15.62
C ILE A 22 13.15 -6.68 14.94
N ASP A 23 13.85 -5.76 14.26
CA ASP A 23 15.17 -6.07 13.69
C ASP A 23 16.17 -6.50 14.79
N ALA A 24 16.16 -5.81 15.93
CA ALA A 24 17.05 -6.14 17.05
C ALA A 24 16.68 -7.48 17.72
N ASP A 25 15.40 -7.84 17.73
CA ASP A 25 14.97 -9.13 18.26
C ASP A 25 15.38 -10.27 17.32
N PHE A 26 15.26 -10.12 16.01
CA PHE A 26 15.77 -11.08 15.03
C PHE A 26 17.30 -11.20 15.08
N ASP A 27 18.03 -10.10 15.15
CA ASP A 27 19.50 -10.10 15.24
C ASP A 27 19.97 -10.81 16.52
N ARG A 28 19.31 -10.55 17.65
CA ARG A 28 19.57 -11.23 18.91
C ARG A 28 19.26 -12.73 18.82
N TYR A 29 18.17 -13.10 18.15
CA TYR A 29 17.81 -14.50 17.94
C TYR A 29 18.87 -15.22 17.12
N LEU A 30 19.25 -14.65 15.96
CA LEU A 30 20.31 -15.16 15.10
C LEU A 30 21.64 -15.33 15.84
N SER A 31 22.08 -14.30 16.56
CA SER A 31 23.33 -14.32 17.32
C SER A 31 23.34 -15.40 18.42
N ARG A 32 22.20 -15.61 19.11
CA ARG A 32 22.11 -16.65 20.14
C ARG A 32 22.11 -18.05 19.56
N ILE A 33 21.49 -18.30 18.42
CA ILE A 33 21.58 -19.57 17.69
C ILE A 33 23.03 -19.85 17.33
N ALA A 34 23.71 -18.90 16.68
CA ALA A 34 25.11 -19.02 16.28
C ALA A 34 26.05 -19.35 17.48
N ASN A 35 25.81 -18.68 18.62
CA ASN A 35 26.55 -18.96 19.85
C ASN A 35 26.34 -20.39 20.37
N VAL A 36 25.10 -20.93 20.33
CA VAL A 36 24.83 -22.32 20.72
C VAL A 36 25.54 -23.31 19.77
N GLN A 37 25.53 -23.02 18.48
CA GLN A 37 26.22 -23.80 17.45
C GLN A 37 27.74 -23.66 17.52
N GLN A 38 28.28 -22.63 18.22
CA GLN A 38 29.71 -22.28 18.26
C GLN A 38 30.23 -21.95 16.85
N ARG A 39 29.47 -21.19 16.10
CA ARG A 39 29.74 -20.72 14.73
C ARG A 39 29.56 -19.20 14.68
N ASP A 40 30.05 -18.60 13.59
CA ASP A 40 29.75 -17.21 13.30
C ASP A 40 28.30 -17.05 12.86
N ALA A 41 27.66 -15.97 13.25
CA ALA A 41 26.33 -15.64 12.79
C ALA A 41 26.35 -15.20 11.32
N LEU A 42 25.36 -15.64 10.55
CA LEU A 42 25.12 -15.09 9.22
C LEU A 42 24.87 -13.58 9.29
N SER A 43 25.19 -12.88 8.24
CA SER A 43 24.94 -11.42 8.19
C SER A 43 23.44 -11.14 8.17
N PRO A 44 22.96 -10.17 8.98
CA PRO A 44 21.59 -9.68 8.89
C PRO A 44 21.26 -9.21 7.46
N PRO A 45 20.02 -9.43 6.99
CA PRO A 45 19.67 -9.05 5.65
C PRO A 45 19.66 -7.52 5.51
N ALA A 46 20.33 -7.01 4.49
CA ALA A 46 20.16 -5.63 4.07
C ALA A 46 18.83 -5.50 3.33
N MET A 47 17.97 -4.59 3.76
CA MET A 47 16.73 -4.29 3.06
C MET A 47 16.55 -2.78 2.95
N ALA A 48 16.50 -2.30 1.70
CA ALA A 48 16.21 -0.91 1.40
C ALA A 48 14.72 -0.60 1.55
N ALA A 49 14.38 0.69 1.68
CA ALA A 49 13.02 1.16 1.55
C ALA A 49 12.41 0.66 0.22
N GLN A 50 11.16 0.29 0.27
CA GLN A 50 10.39 -0.16 -0.89
C GLN A 50 9.55 0.98 -1.45
N SER A 51 9.55 1.13 -2.76
CA SER A 51 8.72 2.06 -3.50
C SER A 51 8.20 1.38 -4.76
N LEU A 52 7.15 1.94 -5.34
CA LEU A 52 6.72 1.55 -6.68
C LEU A 52 7.81 1.89 -7.72
N PRO A 53 7.80 1.25 -8.90
CA PRO A 53 8.60 1.66 -10.06
C PRO A 53 8.43 3.15 -10.36
N GLU A 54 9.31 3.72 -11.16
CA GLU A 54 9.25 5.15 -11.50
C GLU A 54 7.89 5.53 -12.12
N LYS A 55 7.37 6.71 -11.75
CA LYS A 55 6.05 7.20 -12.24
C LYS A 55 5.91 7.09 -13.75
N ARG A 56 6.96 7.43 -14.50
CA ARG A 56 6.98 7.35 -15.98
C ARG A 56 6.84 5.93 -16.54
N GLU A 57 7.17 4.91 -15.77
CA GLU A 57 7.07 3.50 -16.17
C GLU A 57 5.66 2.95 -15.96
N LEU A 58 4.92 3.57 -15.04
CA LEU A 58 3.56 3.16 -14.67
C LEU A 58 2.48 4.01 -15.33
N LEU A 59 2.81 5.24 -15.72
CA LEU A 59 1.85 6.17 -16.29
C LEU A 59 1.40 5.73 -17.68
N ILE A 60 0.10 5.50 -17.84
CA ILE A 60 -0.55 5.26 -19.13
C ILE A 60 -0.91 6.60 -19.75
N ALA A 61 -0.37 6.88 -20.93
CA ALA A 61 -0.71 8.09 -21.69
C ALA A 61 -2.17 8.03 -22.18
N ILE A 62 -2.89 9.15 -22.04
CA ILE A 62 -4.28 9.28 -22.44
C ILE A 62 -4.40 10.53 -23.31
N ASP A 63 -4.89 10.35 -24.53
CA ASP A 63 -5.02 11.44 -25.47
C ASP A 63 -6.14 12.42 -25.05
N PRO A 64 -5.93 13.74 -25.17
CA PRO A 64 -6.93 14.72 -24.83
C PRO A 64 -8.09 14.71 -25.84
N VAL A 65 -9.32 14.71 -25.34
CA VAL A 65 -10.52 14.91 -26.14
C VAL A 65 -10.93 16.38 -26.02
N THR A 66 -11.20 17.04 -27.16
CA THR A 66 -11.61 18.43 -27.21
C THR A 66 -13.01 18.58 -27.77
N ILE A 67 -13.79 19.52 -27.24
CA ILE A 67 -15.10 19.96 -27.76
C ILE A 67 -14.92 21.38 -28.27
N SER A 68 -15.57 21.72 -29.41
CA SER A 68 -15.49 23.08 -29.93
C SER A 68 -16.15 24.09 -28.97
N LEU A 69 -15.70 25.35 -29.01
CA LEU A 69 -16.23 26.40 -28.14
C LEU A 69 -17.71 26.67 -28.39
N LEU A 70 -18.16 26.56 -29.64
CA LEU A 70 -19.57 26.79 -30.04
C LEU A 70 -20.46 25.68 -29.50
N ASP A 71 -20.04 24.42 -29.63
CA ASP A 71 -20.77 23.26 -29.13
C ASP A 71 -20.84 23.29 -27.62
N SER A 72 -19.74 23.71 -26.95
CA SER A 72 -19.70 23.81 -25.50
C SER A 72 -20.68 24.84 -24.91
N TYR A 73 -21.00 25.91 -25.68
CA TYR A 73 -21.98 26.91 -25.23
C TYR A 73 -23.41 26.35 -25.16
N GLU A 74 -23.78 25.46 -26.10
CA GLU A 74 -25.11 24.80 -26.11
C GLU A 74 -25.26 23.89 -24.86
N LEU A 75 -24.15 23.36 -24.32
CA LEU A 75 -24.13 22.54 -23.11
C LEU A 75 -24.54 23.26 -21.80
N ARG A 76 -24.69 24.59 -21.83
CA ARG A 76 -25.31 25.35 -20.72
C ARG A 76 -26.73 24.90 -20.41
N GLN A 77 -27.45 24.43 -21.41
CA GLN A 77 -28.84 23.99 -21.27
C GLN A 77 -28.98 22.71 -20.43
N CYS A 78 -27.90 21.97 -20.23
CA CYS A 78 -27.88 20.74 -19.40
C CYS A 78 -26.83 20.78 -18.28
N GLY A 79 -26.19 21.94 -18.01
CA GLY A 79 -25.27 22.15 -16.90
C GLY A 79 -23.84 21.65 -17.12
N LEU A 80 -23.53 21.04 -18.27
CA LEU A 80 -22.19 20.46 -18.50
C LEU A 80 -21.15 21.54 -18.88
N PHE A 81 -21.59 22.73 -19.31
CA PHE A 81 -20.69 23.82 -19.67
C PHE A 81 -19.82 24.29 -18.50
N GLU A 82 -20.41 24.43 -17.30
CA GLU A 82 -19.72 24.91 -16.12
C GLU A 82 -18.61 23.95 -15.72
N LEU A 83 -18.88 22.65 -15.72
CA LEU A 83 -17.91 21.59 -15.43
C LEU A 83 -16.72 21.64 -16.40
N ILE A 84 -16.98 21.77 -17.70
CA ILE A 84 -15.94 21.86 -18.73
C ILE A 84 -15.14 23.17 -18.60
N ALA A 85 -15.80 24.28 -18.30
CA ALA A 85 -15.16 25.57 -18.12
C ALA A 85 -14.24 25.60 -16.91
N GLU A 86 -14.67 25.00 -15.79
CA GLU A 86 -13.86 24.85 -14.58
C GLU A 86 -12.60 24.02 -14.87
N ARG A 87 -12.74 22.87 -15.55
CA ARG A 87 -11.60 22.03 -15.95
C ARG A 87 -10.62 22.74 -16.89
N ASN A 88 -11.10 23.61 -17.76
CA ASN A 88 -10.27 24.39 -18.68
C ASN A 88 -9.65 25.65 -18.05
N SER A 89 -10.00 25.97 -16.81
CA SER A 89 -9.37 27.07 -16.05
C SER A 89 -7.89 26.79 -15.77
N ILE A 90 -7.16 27.79 -15.32
CA ILE A 90 -5.75 27.64 -14.94
C ILE A 90 -5.60 26.60 -13.82
N LEU A 91 -6.47 26.65 -12.81
CA LEU A 91 -6.45 25.71 -11.68
C LEU A 91 -6.89 24.30 -12.12
N GLY A 92 -7.87 24.19 -13.01
CA GLY A 92 -8.32 22.90 -13.52
C GLY A 92 -7.23 22.14 -14.32
N LYS A 93 -6.33 22.84 -14.98
CA LYS A 93 -5.26 22.23 -15.78
C LYS A 93 -4.13 21.62 -14.97
N VAL A 94 -4.00 21.94 -13.68
CA VAL A 94 -2.97 21.46 -12.77
C VAL A 94 -3.53 20.53 -11.68
N GLN A 95 -4.68 19.93 -11.94
CA GLN A 95 -5.31 18.98 -11.02
C GLN A 95 -4.49 17.69 -10.94
N ASP A 96 -4.47 17.09 -9.74
CA ASP A 96 -3.93 15.76 -9.49
C ASP A 96 -4.86 14.65 -10.02
N GLU A 97 -4.39 13.40 -9.95
CA GLU A 97 -5.11 12.24 -10.46
C GLU A 97 -6.44 11.97 -9.74
N PHE A 98 -6.60 12.38 -8.46
CA PHE A 98 -7.85 12.23 -7.70
C PHE A 98 -8.92 13.20 -8.21
N ARG A 99 -8.59 14.47 -8.36
CA ARG A 99 -9.48 15.48 -8.92
C ARG A 99 -9.78 15.23 -10.39
N GLU A 100 -8.79 14.72 -11.12
CA GLU A 100 -9.00 14.30 -12.52
C GLU A 100 -10.01 13.14 -12.61
N TRP A 101 -9.92 12.16 -11.69
CA TRP A 101 -10.89 11.07 -11.60
C TRP A 101 -12.30 11.60 -11.32
N ASP A 102 -12.47 12.44 -10.31
CA ASP A 102 -13.75 13.03 -9.95
C ASP A 102 -14.36 13.80 -11.10
N TYR A 103 -13.53 14.58 -11.82
CA TYR A 103 -13.95 15.26 -13.04
C TYR A 103 -14.45 14.30 -14.13
N GLN A 104 -13.76 13.20 -14.38
CA GLN A 104 -14.15 12.25 -15.42
C GLN A 104 -15.48 11.54 -15.08
N VAL A 105 -15.70 11.19 -13.83
CA VAL A 105 -16.96 10.63 -13.35
C VAL A 105 -18.09 11.65 -13.50
N ALA A 106 -17.87 12.89 -13.08
CA ALA A 106 -18.84 13.97 -13.21
C ALA A 106 -19.16 14.28 -14.69
N LEU A 107 -18.13 14.26 -15.56
CA LEU A 107 -18.29 14.47 -17.01
C LEU A 107 -19.18 13.37 -17.62
N LEU A 108 -18.92 12.11 -17.33
CA LEU A 108 -19.72 11.00 -17.86
C LEU A 108 -21.18 11.06 -17.39
N ASN A 109 -21.41 11.35 -16.13
CA ASN A 109 -22.76 11.54 -15.58
C ASN A 109 -23.46 12.75 -16.19
N GLY A 110 -22.75 13.86 -16.39
CA GLY A 110 -23.25 15.05 -17.05
C GLY A 110 -23.61 14.81 -18.53
N ILE A 111 -22.78 14.07 -19.25
CA ILE A 111 -23.08 13.67 -20.65
C ILE A 111 -24.37 12.86 -20.70
N GLN A 112 -24.53 11.86 -19.81
CA GLN A 112 -25.74 11.05 -19.75
C GLN A 112 -27.00 11.91 -19.51
N GLY A 113 -26.92 12.91 -18.62
CA GLY A 113 -27.97 13.88 -18.38
C GLY A 113 -28.26 14.73 -19.62
N CYS A 114 -27.23 15.20 -20.31
CA CYS A 114 -27.39 16.01 -21.54
C CYS A 114 -28.04 15.25 -22.68
N LEU A 115 -27.72 13.96 -22.86
CA LEU A 115 -28.30 13.12 -23.93
C LEU A 115 -29.85 12.98 -23.82
N THR A 116 -30.38 13.07 -22.61
CA THR A 116 -31.83 13.03 -22.36
C THR A 116 -32.52 14.40 -22.55
N SER A 117 -31.75 15.50 -22.64
CA SER A 117 -32.29 16.83 -22.74
C SER A 117 -32.95 17.05 -24.13
N PRO A 118 -34.20 17.54 -24.20
CA PRO A 118 -34.85 17.84 -25.47
C PRO A 118 -34.31 19.12 -26.15
N GLN A 119 -33.53 19.92 -25.43
CA GLN A 119 -33.05 21.23 -25.86
C GLN A 119 -31.77 21.17 -26.69
N LEU A 120 -31.02 20.04 -26.62
CA LEU A 120 -29.80 19.86 -27.38
C LEU A 120 -30.08 19.44 -28.84
N SER A 121 -29.25 19.97 -29.74
CA SER A 121 -29.27 19.57 -31.15
C SER A 121 -28.88 18.09 -31.33
N GLN A 122 -29.41 17.45 -32.38
CA GLN A 122 -29.06 16.04 -32.67
C GLN A 122 -27.58 15.89 -33.03
N SER A 123 -26.98 16.89 -33.63
CA SER A 123 -25.55 16.92 -33.96
C SER A 123 -24.71 16.88 -32.72
N LEU A 124 -25.04 17.70 -31.69
CA LEU A 124 -24.31 17.72 -30.42
C LEU A 124 -24.52 16.44 -29.63
N LYS A 125 -25.73 15.85 -29.64
CA LYS A 125 -25.98 14.55 -29.02
C LYS A 125 -25.10 13.44 -29.62
N ALA A 126 -24.96 13.42 -30.95
CA ALA A 126 -24.07 12.46 -31.60
C ALA A 126 -22.61 12.63 -31.16
N GLN A 127 -22.10 13.85 -31.09
CA GLN A 127 -20.74 14.13 -30.58
C GLN A 127 -20.59 13.72 -29.12
N LEU A 128 -21.57 13.98 -28.26
CA LEU A 128 -21.54 13.57 -26.85
C LEU A 128 -21.51 12.05 -26.68
N LEU A 129 -22.21 11.29 -27.51
CA LEU A 129 -22.15 9.83 -27.53
C LEU A 129 -20.75 9.33 -27.89
N ASP A 130 -20.12 9.92 -28.91
CA ASP A 130 -18.74 9.55 -29.26
C ASP A 130 -17.77 9.85 -28.14
N ILE A 131 -17.88 11.03 -27.52
CA ILE A 131 -17.06 11.41 -26.38
C ILE A 131 -17.32 10.47 -25.20
N GLN A 132 -18.57 10.14 -24.89
CA GLN A 132 -18.92 9.20 -23.83
C GLN A 132 -18.23 7.86 -24.04
N ASN A 133 -18.29 7.30 -25.24
CA ASN A 133 -17.64 6.02 -25.57
C ASN A 133 -16.12 6.08 -25.36
N ILE A 134 -15.46 7.14 -25.84
CA ILE A 134 -14.02 7.33 -25.64
C ILE A 134 -13.70 7.41 -24.14
N LYS A 135 -14.44 8.23 -23.39
CA LYS A 135 -14.20 8.44 -21.97
C LYS A 135 -14.45 7.19 -21.12
N GLN A 136 -15.43 6.38 -21.49
CA GLN A 136 -15.67 5.08 -20.84
C GLN A 136 -14.49 4.11 -21.07
N GLN A 137 -13.93 4.05 -22.29
CA GLN A 137 -12.77 3.23 -22.59
C GLN A 137 -11.50 3.70 -21.85
N GLU A 138 -11.37 4.99 -21.55
CA GLU A 138 -10.24 5.55 -20.81
C GLU A 138 -10.30 5.26 -19.29
N LEU A 139 -11.47 4.92 -18.73
CA LEU A 139 -11.65 4.81 -17.28
C LEU A 139 -10.66 3.84 -16.63
N ALA A 140 -10.42 2.69 -17.23
CA ALA A 140 -9.47 1.70 -16.68
C ALA A 140 -8.04 2.26 -16.62
N SER A 141 -7.61 2.99 -17.67
CA SER A 141 -6.29 3.62 -17.71
C SER A 141 -6.16 4.76 -16.69
N ARG A 142 -7.23 5.56 -16.53
CA ARG A 142 -7.27 6.63 -15.52
C ARG A 142 -7.25 6.07 -14.11
N TRP A 143 -7.96 4.98 -13.87
CA TRP A 143 -7.95 4.27 -12.60
C TRP A 143 -6.56 3.70 -12.27
N HIS A 144 -5.91 3.08 -13.25
CA HIS A 144 -4.52 2.63 -13.11
C HIS A 144 -3.59 3.80 -12.75
N ASN A 145 -3.71 4.94 -13.44
CA ASN A 145 -2.88 6.12 -13.16
C ASN A 145 -3.15 6.67 -11.75
N LEU A 146 -4.41 6.69 -11.30
CA LEU A 146 -4.74 7.08 -9.93
C LEU A 146 -4.07 6.14 -8.91
N LEU A 147 -4.19 4.83 -9.08
CA LEU A 147 -3.66 3.84 -8.12
C LEU A 147 -2.14 3.77 -8.09
N TYR A 148 -1.45 3.95 -9.22
CA TYR A 148 -0.02 3.66 -9.30
C TYR A 148 0.85 4.84 -9.72
N ALA A 149 0.28 5.87 -10.34
CA ALA A 149 1.03 7.05 -10.78
C ALA A 149 0.70 8.32 -9.98
N SER A 150 -0.39 8.37 -9.18
CA SER A 150 -0.63 9.53 -8.30
C SER A 150 0.40 9.59 -7.18
N ASP A 151 0.80 10.80 -6.79
CA ASP A 151 1.78 11.00 -5.73
C ASP A 151 1.25 10.52 -4.37
N THR A 152 -0.05 10.69 -4.12
CA THR A 152 -0.77 10.19 -2.96
C THR A 152 -0.63 8.67 -2.81
N MET A 153 -1.05 7.92 -3.83
CA MET A 153 -1.00 6.46 -3.76
C MET A 153 0.44 5.93 -3.79
N ARG A 154 1.35 6.57 -4.51
CA ARG A 154 2.78 6.22 -4.47
C ARG A 154 3.36 6.39 -3.07
N THR A 155 2.93 7.42 -2.34
CA THR A 155 3.29 7.64 -0.94
C THR A 155 2.70 6.53 -0.06
N GLN A 156 1.41 6.23 -0.20
CA GLN A 156 0.70 5.18 0.54
C GLN A 156 1.31 3.79 0.35
N LEU A 157 1.75 3.47 -0.89
CA LEU A 157 2.29 2.16 -1.26
C LEU A 157 3.81 2.03 -1.05
N SER A 158 4.47 3.07 -0.53
CA SER A 158 5.90 3.04 -0.19
C SER A 158 6.12 2.74 1.28
N GLY A 159 7.06 1.83 1.60
CA GLY A 159 7.35 1.39 2.96
C GLY A 159 8.85 1.34 3.27
N SER A 160 9.23 1.75 4.48
CA SER A 160 10.62 1.77 4.93
C SER A 160 10.81 1.41 6.41
N GLN A 161 9.73 1.12 7.11
CA GLN A 161 9.75 0.81 8.54
C GLN A 161 8.72 -0.28 8.86
N TRP A 162 8.93 -0.94 10.00
CA TRP A 162 8.01 -1.94 10.49
C TRP A 162 6.62 -1.36 10.74
N TYR A 163 5.59 -2.10 10.35
CA TYR A 163 4.20 -1.82 10.65
C TYR A 163 3.94 -1.90 12.14
N ASP A 164 3.24 -0.92 12.69
CA ASP A 164 2.83 -0.89 14.10
C ASP A 164 1.32 -1.17 14.19
N GLU A 165 0.95 -2.25 14.86
CA GLU A 165 -0.46 -2.64 15.06
C GLU A 165 -1.26 -1.67 15.96
N GLN A 166 -0.57 -0.76 16.66
CA GLN A 166 -1.23 0.27 17.48
C GLN A 166 -1.74 1.46 16.66
N TRP A 167 -1.36 1.56 15.39
CA TRP A 167 -1.88 2.60 14.51
C TRP A 167 -3.39 2.42 14.30
N SER A 168 -4.14 3.51 14.44
CA SER A 168 -5.56 3.53 14.10
C SER A 168 -5.73 3.63 12.58
N HIS A 169 -6.57 2.79 11.99
CA HIS A 169 -6.72 2.69 10.54
C HIS A 169 -8.15 2.91 10.06
N SER A 170 -9.06 3.32 10.94
CA SER A 170 -10.49 3.39 10.61
C SER A 170 -10.80 4.30 9.42
N GLU A 171 -10.19 5.47 9.35
CA GLU A 171 -10.39 6.41 8.24
C GLU A 171 -9.78 5.89 6.94
N LEU A 172 -8.57 5.33 7.02
CA LEU A 172 -7.92 4.70 5.87
C LEU A 172 -8.73 3.51 5.34
N LEU A 173 -9.27 2.68 6.21
CA LEU A 173 -10.11 1.54 5.79
C LEU A 173 -11.35 2.00 5.03
N LEU A 174 -12.01 3.08 5.45
CA LEU A 174 -13.12 3.68 4.73
C LEU A 174 -12.71 4.22 3.35
N ALA A 175 -11.55 4.88 3.28
CA ALA A 175 -11.01 5.36 2.00
C ALA A 175 -10.70 4.19 1.05
N LEU A 176 -10.07 3.12 1.54
CA LEU A 176 -9.77 1.93 0.75
C LEU A 176 -11.05 1.17 0.32
N GLU A 177 -12.08 1.14 1.16
CA GLU A 177 -13.38 0.56 0.82
C GLU A 177 -14.06 1.30 -0.32
N GLN A 178 -13.98 2.63 -0.31
CA GLN A 178 -14.47 3.45 -1.43
C GLN A 178 -13.70 3.16 -2.73
N LEU A 179 -12.36 3.09 -2.69
CA LEU A 179 -11.55 2.71 -3.83
C LEU A 179 -11.93 1.31 -4.35
N ASN A 180 -12.12 0.35 -3.45
CA ASN A 180 -12.48 -1.02 -3.82
C ASN A 180 -13.89 -1.09 -4.45
N THR A 181 -14.84 -0.30 -3.97
CA THR A 181 -16.18 -0.18 -4.55
C THR A 181 -16.11 0.31 -6.00
N ILE A 182 -15.31 1.33 -6.27
CA ILE A 182 -15.10 1.85 -7.63
C ILE A 182 -14.44 0.78 -8.52
N GLN A 183 -13.43 0.07 -8.01
CA GLN A 183 -12.80 -1.04 -8.73
C GLN A 183 -13.82 -2.10 -9.15
N HIS A 184 -14.74 -2.48 -8.25
CA HIS A 184 -15.80 -3.44 -8.56
C HIS A 184 -16.78 -2.90 -9.62
N GLN A 185 -17.16 -1.62 -9.55
CA GLN A 185 -18.01 -1.00 -10.56
C GLN A 185 -17.33 -1.00 -11.95
N LEU A 186 -16.03 -0.67 -12.01
CA LEU A 186 -15.25 -0.70 -13.25
C LEU A 186 -15.16 -2.11 -13.84
N VAL A 187 -14.84 -3.11 -13.05
CA VAL A 187 -14.73 -4.51 -13.51
C VAL A 187 -16.09 -5.07 -13.98
N SER A 188 -17.17 -4.65 -13.34
CA SER A 188 -18.54 -5.06 -13.68
C SER A 188 -19.18 -4.20 -14.75
N GLU A 189 -18.45 -3.26 -15.33
CA GLU A 189 -18.96 -2.29 -16.35
C GLU A 189 -20.22 -1.54 -15.88
N GLN A 190 -20.33 -1.31 -14.57
CA GLN A 190 -21.44 -0.56 -13.99
C GLN A 190 -21.16 0.94 -13.98
N PRO A 191 -22.21 1.78 -14.00
CA PRO A 191 -22.03 3.22 -13.80
C PRO A 191 -21.28 3.51 -12.49
N ILE A 192 -20.29 4.40 -12.56
CA ILE A 192 -19.55 4.81 -11.38
C ILE A 192 -20.42 5.75 -10.54
N VAL A 193 -20.77 5.29 -9.35
CA VAL A 193 -21.51 6.09 -8.36
C VAL A 193 -20.69 6.11 -7.07
N SER A 194 -20.04 7.24 -6.80
CA SER A 194 -19.22 7.41 -5.61
C SER A 194 -19.22 8.87 -5.17
N GLU A 195 -18.94 9.09 -3.89
CA GLU A 195 -18.55 10.41 -3.40
C GLU A 195 -17.20 10.80 -4.02
N PRO A 196 -16.90 12.11 -4.13
CA PRO A 196 -15.63 12.56 -4.67
C PRO A 196 -14.42 11.97 -3.94
N LEU A 197 -13.49 11.37 -4.68
CA LEU A 197 -12.28 10.76 -4.13
C LEU A 197 -11.28 11.79 -3.59
N ALA A 198 -11.30 13.02 -4.08
CA ALA A 198 -10.45 14.08 -3.59
C ALA A 198 -10.62 14.33 -2.08
N SER A 199 -11.78 13.98 -1.49
CA SER A 199 -12.01 14.06 -0.04
C SER A 199 -11.22 13.04 0.76
N GLN A 200 -10.80 11.92 0.15
CA GLN A 200 -10.05 10.83 0.78
C GLN A 200 -8.53 10.99 0.63
N GLN A 201 -8.09 11.93 -0.22
CA GLN A 201 -6.68 12.10 -0.55
C GLN A 201 -5.82 12.36 0.70
N GLU A 202 -6.27 13.24 1.59
CA GLU A 202 -5.52 13.60 2.81
C GLU A 202 -5.28 12.40 3.73
N VAL A 203 -6.28 11.53 3.90
CA VAL A 203 -6.17 10.30 4.70
C VAL A 203 -5.17 9.34 4.07
N LEU A 204 -5.26 9.15 2.76
CA LEU A 204 -4.35 8.28 2.01
C LEU A 204 -2.89 8.78 2.03
N GLU A 205 -2.67 10.08 2.13
CA GLU A 205 -1.31 10.66 2.23
C GLU A 205 -0.71 10.56 3.63
N LYS A 206 -1.53 10.74 4.67
CA LYS A 206 -1.06 10.77 6.05
C LYS A 206 -0.66 9.40 6.58
N GLU A 207 -1.42 8.38 6.26
CA GLU A 207 -1.30 7.06 6.83
C GLU A 207 -0.65 6.08 5.84
N ARG A 208 0.68 5.94 5.85
CA ARG A 208 1.43 5.02 4.97
C ARG A 208 1.32 3.55 5.39
N LEU A 209 0.13 3.10 5.71
CA LEU A 209 -0.09 1.77 6.25
C LEU A 209 0.29 0.66 5.27
N LEU A 210 -0.22 0.71 4.03
CA LEU A 210 -0.07 -0.41 3.09
C LEU A 210 1.40 -0.65 2.73
N GLY A 211 2.15 0.42 2.49
CA GLY A 211 3.57 0.33 2.18
C GLY A 211 4.38 -0.23 3.34
N HIS A 212 4.16 0.24 4.56
CA HIS A 212 4.85 -0.28 5.75
C HIS A 212 4.42 -1.71 6.07
N PHE A 213 3.16 -2.06 5.85
CA PHE A 213 2.67 -3.41 6.04
C PHE A 213 3.32 -4.40 5.07
N LYS A 214 3.34 -4.08 3.77
CA LYS A 214 4.03 -4.89 2.77
C LYS A 214 5.53 -5.01 3.07
N PHE A 215 6.19 -3.89 3.41
CA PHE A 215 7.59 -3.89 3.84
C PHE A 215 7.83 -4.87 4.98
N SER A 216 6.94 -4.90 5.99
CA SER A 216 7.07 -5.77 7.16
C SER A 216 6.94 -7.25 6.79
N LEU A 217 6.01 -7.61 5.90
CA LEU A 217 5.88 -8.98 5.40
C LEU A 217 7.16 -9.45 4.69
N ASP A 218 7.69 -8.60 3.81
CA ASP A 218 8.91 -8.92 3.05
C ASP A 218 10.14 -8.97 3.97
N ARG A 219 10.27 -8.01 4.89
CA ARG A 219 11.38 -7.94 5.85
C ARG A 219 11.39 -9.14 6.78
N ALA A 220 10.22 -9.53 7.33
CA ALA A 220 10.08 -10.71 8.16
C ALA A 220 10.44 -11.99 7.40
N SER A 221 10.01 -12.11 6.15
CA SER A 221 10.34 -13.24 5.28
C SER A 221 11.84 -13.41 5.09
N VAL A 222 12.55 -12.31 4.85
CA VAL A 222 14.01 -12.34 4.67
C VAL A 222 14.73 -12.69 5.96
N TRP A 223 14.30 -12.14 7.09
CA TRP A 223 14.86 -12.50 8.41
C TRP A 223 14.66 -13.98 8.74
N LEU A 224 13.44 -14.48 8.57
CA LEU A 224 13.14 -15.90 8.82
C LEU A 224 14.02 -16.82 7.96
N LYS A 225 14.22 -16.48 6.68
CA LYS A 225 15.12 -17.25 5.81
C LYS A 225 16.55 -17.26 6.30
N VAL A 226 17.09 -16.11 6.76
CA VAL A 226 18.46 -16.03 7.28
C VAL A 226 18.61 -16.88 8.55
N VAL A 227 17.64 -16.79 9.48
CA VAL A 227 17.68 -17.58 10.73
C VAL A 227 17.53 -19.08 10.46
N THR A 228 16.62 -19.47 9.54
CA THR A 228 16.46 -20.86 9.15
C THR A 228 17.75 -21.40 8.48
N GLN A 229 18.34 -20.62 7.59
CA GLN A 229 19.61 -20.98 6.97
C GLN A 229 20.77 -21.13 7.98
N GLN A 230 20.82 -20.32 9.03
CA GLN A 230 21.78 -20.49 10.13
C GLN A 230 21.58 -21.83 10.83
N LEU A 231 20.34 -22.23 11.08
CA LEU A 231 20.02 -23.54 11.67
C LEU A 231 20.45 -24.70 10.75
N GLU A 232 20.08 -24.63 9.47
CA GLU A 232 20.38 -25.66 8.46
C GLU A 232 21.88 -25.85 8.21
N ASN A 233 22.62 -24.76 8.06
CA ASN A 233 24.05 -24.82 7.74
C ASN A 233 24.89 -25.46 8.86
N HIS A 234 24.37 -25.53 10.09
CA HIS A 234 25.10 -25.95 11.27
C HIS A 234 24.28 -26.90 12.16
N ASP A 235 23.42 -27.71 11.57
CA ASP A 235 22.62 -28.71 12.29
C ASP A 235 23.50 -29.79 12.89
N ASP A 236 24.66 -30.12 12.26
CA ASP A 236 25.68 -31.03 12.74
C ASP A 236 26.29 -30.62 14.10
N ALA A 237 26.22 -29.32 14.43
CA ALA A 237 26.68 -28.80 15.71
C ALA A 237 25.76 -29.17 16.90
N ILE A 238 24.51 -29.59 16.60
CA ILE A 238 23.48 -29.94 17.60
C ILE A 238 23.24 -31.46 17.59
N VAL A 239 23.82 -32.11 18.54
CA VAL A 239 23.68 -33.57 18.69
C VAL A 239 22.43 -33.88 19.52
N CYS A 240 21.54 -34.71 18.97
CA CYS A 240 20.35 -35.22 19.66
C CYS A 240 20.33 -36.75 19.66
N GLY A 241 19.77 -37.34 20.70
CA GLY A 241 19.52 -38.76 20.76
C GLY A 241 19.61 -39.35 22.18
N PRO A 242 19.13 -40.60 22.36
CA PRO A 242 19.24 -41.29 23.64
C PRO A 242 20.72 -41.55 23.98
N HIS A 243 21.09 -41.28 25.22
CA HIS A 243 22.44 -41.42 25.75
C HIS A 243 23.52 -40.48 25.17
N ARG A 244 23.11 -39.36 24.52
CA ARG A 244 24.02 -38.30 24.06
C ARG A 244 23.89 -37.04 24.89
N ASP A 245 24.90 -36.17 24.83
CA ASP A 245 24.87 -34.88 25.50
C ASP A 245 23.89 -33.94 24.76
N ASN A 246 22.74 -33.73 25.36
CA ASN A 246 21.67 -32.86 24.81
C ASN A 246 21.78 -31.39 25.31
N THR A 247 22.91 -31.01 25.93
CA THR A 247 23.07 -29.67 26.51
C THR A 247 22.85 -28.57 25.47
N LYS A 248 23.46 -28.68 24.27
CA LYS A 248 23.27 -27.70 23.19
C LYS A 248 21.82 -27.67 22.68
N LEU A 249 21.17 -28.83 22.53
CA LEU A 249 19.75 -28.90 22.16
C LEU A 249 18.86 -28.18 23.18
N ASN A 250 19.12 -28.35 24.48
CA ASN A 250 18.36 -27.66 25.52
C ASN A 250 18.60 -26.15 25.49
N TYR A 251 19.84 -25.71 25.24
CA TYR A 251 20.12 -24.28 25.02
C TYR A 251 19.40 -23.73 23.79
N LEU A 252 19.38 -24.44 22.67
CA LEU A 252 18.69 -24.03 21.47
C LEU A 252 17.17 -23.92 21.72
N ARG A 253 16.57 -24.89 22.43
CA ARG A 253 15.14 -24.81 22.83
C ARG A 253 14.84 -23.57 23.69
N ASN A 254 15.73 -23.25 24.64
CA ASN A 254 15.59 -22.06 25.49
C ASN A 254 15.71 -20.76 24.63
N VAL A 255 16.63 -20.74 23.68
CA VAL A 255 16.77 -19.62 22.74
C VAL A 255 15.50 -19.48 21.88
N PHE A 256 15.01 -20.57 21.31
CA PHE A 256 13.76 -20.59 20.55
C PHE A 256 12.60 -20.06 21.39
N GLN A 257 12.39 -20.61 22.60
CA GLN A 257 11.31 -20.17 23.47
C GLN A 257 11.40 -18.68 23.82
N SER A 258 12.58 -18.23 24.29
CA SER A 258 12.75 -16.86 24.83
C SER A 258 12.93 -15.77 23.79
N GLN A 259 13.34 -16.09 22.57
CA GLN A 259 13.53 -15.08 21.52
C GLN A 259 12.46 -15.18 20.43
N TYR A 260 12.21 -16.38 19.89
CA TYR A 260 11.23 -16.53 18.84
C TYR A 260 9.80 -16.53 19.39
N VAL A 261 9.46 -17.49 20.26
CA VAL A 261 8.07 -17.66 20.73
C VAL A 261 7.58 -16.48 21.56
N GLU A 262 8.40 -15.92 22.43
CA GLU A 262 7.98 -14.83 23.33
C GLU A 262 8.08 -13.44 22.72
N LYS A 263 8.93 -13.21 21.70
CA LYS A 263 9.18 -11.85 21.17
C LYS A 263 8.83 -11.69 19.70
N ILE A 264 9.26 -12.62 18.84
CA ILE A 264 9.13 -12.50 17.39
C ILE A 264 7.77 -13.02 16.91
N GLN A 265 7.40 -14.24 17.33
CA GLN A 265 6.18 -14.90 16.88
C GLN A 265 4.88 -14.09 17.14
N PRO A 266 4.71 -13.38 18.28
CA PRO A 266 3.52 -12.54 18.48
C PRO A 266 3.37 -11.47 17.41
N TYR A 267 4.48 -10.83 17.03
CA TYR A 267 4.48 -9.83 15.97
C TYR A 267 4.17 -10.44 14.59
N LEU A 268 4.78 -11.59 14.26
CA LEU A 268 4.48 -12.31 13.02
C LEU A 268 3.00 -12.70 12.94
N ALA A 269 2.43 -13.17 14.06
CA ALA A 269 1.01 -13.49 14.13
C ALA A 269 0.11 -12.25 13.98
N SER A 270 0.57 -11.07 14.44
CA SER A 270 -0.17 -9.83 14.22
C SER A 270 -0.15 -9.42 12.76
N LEU A 271 0.96 -9.58 12.03
CA LEU A 271 1.03 -9.34 10.59
C LEU A 271 0.06 -10.26 9.82
N ASP A 272 0.04 -11.56 10.13
CA ASP A 272 -0.86 -12.50 9.47
C ASP A 272 -2.33 -12.13 9.72
N ARG A 273 -2.68 -11.81 10.97
CA ARG A 273 -4.03 -11.37 11.35
C ARG A 273 -4.43 -10.10 10.60
N THR A 274 -3.54 -9.10 10.54
CA THR A 274 -3.79 -7.84 9.84
C THR A 274 -4.02 -8.05 8.35
N TYR A 275 -3.28 -8.96 7.71
CA TYR A 275 -3.52 -9.31 6.30
C TYR A 275 -4.97 -9.77 6.09
N TYR A 276 -5.47 -10.69 6.91
CA TYR A 276 -6.85 -11.17 6.77
C TYR A 276 -7.90 -10.11 7.11
N GLN A 277 -7.62 -9.21 8.04
CA GLN A 277 -8.49 -8.08 8.34
C GLN A 277 -8.60 -7.10 7.16
N LEU A 278 -7.51 -6.91 6.41
CA LEU A 278 -7.44 -6.02 5.26
C LEU A 278 -7.79 -6.73 3.93
N SER A 279 -8.06 -8.03 3.93
CA SER A 279 -8.15 -8.84 2.70
C SER A 279 -9.15 -8.31 1.67
N ALA A 280 -10.29 -7.79 2.12
CA ALA A 280 -11.28 -7.19 1.23
C ALA A 280 -10.73 -5.95 0.50
N GLN A 281 -10.01 -5.08 1.21
CA GLN A 281 -9.43 -3.85 0.65
C GLN A 281 -8.18 -4.14 -0.20
N LEU A 282 -7.42 -5.19 0.13
CA LEU A 282 -6.23 -5.60 -0.61
C LEU A 282 -6.55 -6.16 -2.00
N GLY A 283 -7.78 -6.65 -2.23
CA GLY A 283 -8.28 -7.05 -3.54
C GLY A 283 -8.11 -5.97 -4.62
N LEU A 284 -8.05 -4.70 -4.23
CA LEU A 284 -7.73 -3.56 -5.10
C LEU A 284 -6.40 -3.73 -5.87
N PHE A 285 -5.44 -4.47 -5.31
CA PHE A 285 -4.09 -4.65 -5.84
C PHE A 285 -3.84 -6.05 -6.42
N GLU A 286 -4.82 -6.93 -6.45
CA GLU A 286 -4.71 -8.34 -6.91
C GLU A 286 -4.83 -8.50 -8.43
N GLN A 287 -4.40 -7.51 -9.20
CA GLN A 287 -4.40 -7.61 -10.65
C GLN A 287 -3.13 -8.31 -11.16
N PRO A 288 -3.20 -9.02 -12.29
CA PRO A 288 -2.01 -9.57 -12.93
C PRO A 288 -0.97 -8.47 -13.17
N HIS A 289 0.27 -8.72 -12.74
CA HIS A 289 1.39 -7.76 -12.84
C HIS A 289 1.22 -6.47 -12.04
N SER A 290 0.44 -6.50 -10.95
CA SER A 290 0.33 -5.36 -10.04
C SER A 290 1.71 -4.86 -9.60
N PRO A 291 2.00 -3.55 -9.68
CA PRO A 291 3.23 -2.97 -9.14
C PRO A 291 3.34 -3.08 -7.60
N PHE A 292 2.25 -3.45 -6.95
CA PHE A 292 2.17 -3.65 -5.50
C PHE A 292 1.69 -5.08 -5.16
N PRO A 293 2.54 -6.11 -5.33
CA PRO A 293 2.16 -7.52 -5.20
C PRO A 293 2.06 -7.99 -3.73
N ILE A 294 1.17 -7.38 -2.95
CA ILE A 294 1.05 -7.64 -1.50
C ILE A 294 0.63 -9.07 -1.17
N GLN A 295 -0.20 -9.70 -2.00
CA GLN A 295 -0.59 -11.10 -1.85
C GLN A 295 0.61 -12.04 -1.97
N ALA A 296 1.49 -11.81 -2.95
CA ALA A 296 2.72 -12.60 -3.11
C ALA A 296 3.68 -12.40 -1.93
N SER A 297 3.77 -11.17 -1.39
CA SER A 297 4.52 -10.88 -0.17
C SER A 297 3.99 -11.67 1.02
N HIS A 298 2.67 -11.71 1.22
CA HIS A 298 2.06 -12.48 2.29
C HIS A 298 2.26 -13.99 2.12
N GLN A 299 2.12 -14.53 0.92
CA GLN A 299 2.39 -15.95 0.65
C GLN A 299 3.85 -16.31 0.96
N THR A 300 4.80 -15.46 0.56
CA THR A 300 6.23 -15.65 0.85
C THR A 300 6.51 -15.60 2.34
N PHE A 301 5.86 -14.69 3.05
CA PHE A 301 5.92 -14.56 4.50
C PHE A 301 5.42 -15.83 5.21
N ARG A 302 4.26 -16.35 4.80
CA ARG A 302 3.71 -17.57 5.38
C ARG A 302 4.63 -18.77 5.14
N LEU A 303 5.12 -18.96 3.91
CA LEU A 303 6.06 -20.04 3.59
C LEU A 303 7.33 -19.94 4.43
N ALA A 304 7.92 -18.76 4.61
CA ALA A 304 9.09 -18.58 5.45
C ALA A 304 8.80 -18.90 6.93
N THR A 305 7.62 -18.54 7.44
CA THR A 305 7.19 -18.84 8.81
C THR A 305 7.00 -20.37 9.00
N GLU A 306 6.36 -21.03 8.06
CA GLU A 306 6.14 -22.48 8.08
C GLU A 306 7.46 -23.24 8.01
N GLN A 307 8.38 -22.86 7.12
CA GLN A 307 9.71 -23.44 7.00
C GLN A 307 10.50 -23.30 8.31
N HIS A 308 10.49 -22.10 8.91
CA HIS A 308 11.18 -21.87 10.17
C HIS A 308 10.60 -22.69 11.34
N ALA A 309 9.29 -22.92 11.37
CA ALA A 309 8.63 -23.69 12.42
C ALA A 309 8.91 -25.21 12.36
N GLN A 310 9.54 -25.71 11.29
CA GLN A 310 9.93 -27.13 11.15
C GLN A 310 11.23 -27.45 11.88
N TYR A 311 12.01 -26.45 12.28
CA TYR A 311 13.25 -26.56 13.03
C TYR A 311 13.03 -26.33 14.52
#